data_0a8c231a099ca61cd055c02aa3674b88
#
_entry.id   0a8c231a099ca61cd055c02aa3674b88
#
_cell.length_a   1.000
_cell.length_b   1.000
_cell.length_c   1.000
_cell.angle_alpha   90.00
_cell.angle_beta   90.00
_cell.angle_gamma   90.00
#
_symmetry.space_group_name_H-M   'P 1'
#
loop_
_entity.id
_entity.type
_entity.pdbx_description
1 polymer ?
#
loop_
_entity_poly.entity_id
_entity_poly.type
_entity_poly.pdbx_seq_one_letter_code
_entity_poly.pdbx_strand_id
1 'polypeptide(L)'
;MKKRWSILSAVLCVALLTGGCGTGSKNDAGTGKEQTFSHETREGNEHQSNLDVLQPSAYGNVQGLNLEKGSSISIIGRGSSSAYWKAVQEGAKQAVADINTNLGYKGNDKVKLVYSAPETENDVDDQVNILDEELARYPVAVGIAAVDSGACEVQFDLAAENGIPIVAFDSGTDYQNIVSMIDTDNTTAAATAASKLCNSIGESGQILVIAHDSKSTSSEEREQGFVQEVEKNDPNVTVAEIWHLDDLDARS
;
A
#
# COMPACT_ATOMS: atom_id res chain seq x y z
N MET A 1 56.38 8.36 -4.39
CA MET A 1 56.16 7.36 -5.48
C MET A 1 54.67 7.00 -5.52
N LYS A 2 54.01 7.42 -6.60
CA LYS A 2 52.56 7.22 -6.79
C LYS A 2 52.35 5.89 -7.51
N LYS A 3 51.52 4.98 -6.99
CA LYS A 3 50.99 3.83 -7.73
C LYS A 3 49.51 4.02 -7.97
N ARG A 4 49.14 4.27 -9.22
CA ARG A 4 47.77 4.32 -9.73
C ARG A 4 47.36 2.87 -10.08
N TRP A 5 46.22 2.44 -9.59
CA TRP A 5 45.54 1.23 -10.07
C TRP A 5 44.32 1.63 -10.90
N SER A 6 44.41 1.24 -12.16
CA SER A 6 43.28 1.36 -13.11
C SER A 6 42.47 0.08 -13.04
N ILE A 7 41.19 0.18 -12.83
CA ILE A 7 40.24 -0.92 -12.94
C ILE A 7 39.51 -0.73 -14.27
N LEU A 8 39.72 -1.68 -15.18
CA LEU A 8 39.01 -1.81 -16.46
C LEU A 8 37.62 -2.43 -16.17
N SER A 9 36.59 -1.70 -16.52
CA SER A 9 35.22 -2.24 -16.57
C SER A 9 34.96 -2.73 -18.00
N ALA A 10 34.78 -4.03 -18.16
CA ALA A 10 34.29 -4.62 -19.40
C ALA A 10 32.77 -4.61 -19.42
N VAL A 11 32.20 -3.84 -20.33
CA VAL A 11 30.76 -3.87 -20.66
C VAL A 11 30.59 -4.89 -21.78
N LEU A 12 29.80 -5.93 -21.52
CA LEU A 12 29.41 -6.92 -22.53
C LEU A 12 27.96 -6.65 -22.93
N CYS A 13 27.77 -5.99 -24.08
CA CYS A 13 26.47 -5.90 -24.75
C CYS A 13 26.27 -7.14 -25.62
N VAL A 14 25.21 -7.90 -25.34
CA VAL A 14 24.70 -8.92 -26.28
C VAL A 14 23.35 -8.48 -26.77
N ALA A 15 23.29 -8.05 -28.02
CA ALA A 15 22.06 -7.84 -28.76
C ALA A 15 21.71 -9.14 -29.51
N LEU A 16 20.53 -9.66 -29.32
CA LEU A 16 19.96 -10.71 -30.18
C LEU A 16 18.63 -10.22 -30.78
N LEU A 17 18.71 -9.90 -32.04
CA LEU A 17 17.59 -9.70 -32.95
C LEU A 17 17.22 -11.06 -33.60
N THR A 18 15.96 -11.45 -33.54
CA THR A 18 15.27 -12.27 -34.53
C THR A 18 13.80 -11.95 -34.40
N GLY A 19 13.15 -11.48 -35.28
CA GLY A 19 12.63 -11.51 -36.58
C GLY A 19 11.62 -12.63 -36.78
N GLY A 20 10.31 -12.26 -36.90
CA GLY A 20 9.27 -13.21 -37.30
C GLY A 20 7.99 -12.49 -37.72
N CYS A 21 7.86 -12.17 -39.01
CA CYS A 21 6.62 -11.74 -39.65
C CYS A 21 5.63 -12.90 -39.76
N GLY A 22 4.35 -12.61 -39.52
CA GLY A 22 3.22 -13.48 -39.89
C GLY A 22 1.94 -12.66 -40.08
N THR A 23 1.62 -12.42 -41.34
CA THR A 23 0.41 -11.74 -41.82
C THR A 23 -0.83 -12.64 -41.71
N GLY A 24 -1.99 -12.06 -41.37
CA GLY A 24 -3.28 -12.76 -41.50
C GLY A 24 -4.45 -11.91 -40.98
N SER A 25 -5.07 -11.20 -41.88
CA SER A 25 -6.37 -10.50 -41.75
C SER A 25 -7.54 -11.48 -41.56
N LYS A 26 -8.51 -11.16 -40.69
CA LYS A 26 -9.96 -10.99 -41.03
C LYS A 26 -10.80 -10.70 -39.80
N ASN A 27 -11.73 -9.78 -40.02
CA ASN A 27 -12.80 -9.32 -39.14
C ASN A 27 -13.67 -10.44 -38.58
N ASP A 28 -14.08 -10.29 -37.31
CA ASP A 28 -15.48 -10.57 -36.98
C ASP A 28 -15.91 -9.82 -35.70
N ALA A 29 -17.22 -9.54 -35.64
CA ALA A 29 -17.85 -8.62 -34.70
C ALA A 29 -18.18 -9.26 -33.35
N GLY A 30 -18.04 -8.48 -32.29
CA GLY A 30 -18.91 -8.39 -31.14
C GLY A 30 -19.09 -9.62 -30.25
N THR A 31 -18.34 -9.63 -29.15
CA THR A 31 -18.84 -10.16 -27.85
C THR A 31 -17.92 -9.58 -26.76
N GLY A 32 -18.51 -9.16 -25.64
CA GLY A 32 -17.80 -8.55 -24.54
C GLY A 32 -16.61 -9.40 -24.08
N LYS A 33 -15.42 -8.83 -24.22
CA LYS A 33 -14.21 -9.46 -23.69
C LYS A 33 -14.19 -9.23 -22.18
N GLU A 34 -14.44 -10.29 -21.41
CA GLU A 34 -13.84 -10.44 -20.11
C GLU A 34 -12.34 -10.16 -20.27
N GLN A 35 -11.85 -9.10 -19.60
CA GLN A 35 -10.42 -8.92 -19.48
C GLN A 35 -9.92 -9.99 -18.50
N THR A 36 -9.63 -11.16 -19.01
CA THR A 36 -8.79 -12.13 -18.32
C THR A 36 -7.38 -11.51 -18.25
N PHE A 37 -6.99 -11.03 -17.08
CA PHE A 37 -5.61 -10.77 -16.79
C PHE A 37 -4.88 -12.11 -16.88
N SER A 38 -4.17 -12.34 -17.99
CA SER A 38 -3.26 -13.48 -18.09
C SER A 38 -2.07 -13.19 -17.18
N HIS A 39 -2.03 -13.83 -16.03
CA HIS A 39 -0.81 -13.95 -15.26
C HIS A 39 0.19 -14.74 -16.11
N GLU A 40 1.21 -14.06 -16.63
CA GLU A 40 2.42 -14.76 -17.04
C GLU A 40 3.03 -15.36 -15.77
N THR A 41 2.87 -16.68 -15.64
CA THR A 41 3.53 -17.43 -14.57
C THR A 41 5.04 -17.29 -14.75
N ARG A 42 5.68 -16.46 -13.93
CA ARG A 42 7.13 -16.46 -13.78
C ARG A 42 7.49 -17.74 -13.04
N GLU A 43 7.91 -18.76 -13.81
CA GLU A 43 8.47 -19.97 -13.23
C GLU A 43 9.64 -19.57 -12.31
N GLY A 44 9.58 -19.97 -11.03
CA GLY A 44 10.68 -19.84 -10.08
C GLY A 44 10.51 -18.77 -8.99
N ASN A 45 9.35 -18.17 -8.82
CA ASN A 45 9.09 -17.30 -7.65
C ASN A 45 8.67 -18.16 -6.46
N GLU A 46 9.53 -18.32 -5.46
CA GLU A 46 9.22 -19.06 -4.22
C GLU A 46 7.99 -18.50 -3.45
N HIS A 47 7.59 -17.27 -3.77
CA HIS A 47 6.44 -16.60 -3.17
C HIS A 47 5.18 -16.64 -4.04
N GLN A 48 5.19 -17.31 -5.18
CA GLN A 48 4.04 -17.35 -6.10
C GLN A 48 2.77 -17.86 -5.39
N SER A 49 2.90 -18.86 -4.52
CA SER A 49 1.76 -19.38 -3.76
C SER A 49 1.07 -18.34 -2.88
N ASN A 50 1.80 -17.33 -2.38
CA ASN A 50 1.22 -16.25 -1.60
C ASN A 50 0.42 -15.29 -2.50
N LEU A 51 0.87 -15.08 -3.74
CA LEU A 51 0.16 -14.28 -4.72
C LEU A 51 -1.08 -15.00 -5.26
N ASP A 52 -1.03 -16.32 -5.36
CA ASP A 52 -2.15 -17.14 -5.85
C ASP A 52 -3.38 -17.13 -4.91
N VAL A 53 -3.17 -16.76 -3.63
CA VAL A 53 -4.26 -16.57 -2.66
C VAL A 53 -5.03 -15.29 -2.95
N LEU A 54 -4.40 -14.30 -3.58
CA LEU A 54 -5.05 -13.04 -3.94
C LEU A 54 -6.11 -13.30 -5.03
N GLN A 55 -7.31 -12.81 -4.79
CA GLN A 55 -8.42 -12.87 -5.75
C GLN A 55 -8.81 -11.44 -6.19
N PRO A 56 -8.06 -10.84 -7.12
CA PRO A 56 -8.30 -9.45 -7.54
C PRO A 56 -9.73 -9.17 -8.00
N SER A 57 -10.39 -10.19 -8.60
CA SER A 57 -11.79 -10.10 -9.01
C SER A 57 -12.77 -9.94 -7.85
N ALA A 58 -12.44 -10.44 -6.65
CA ALA A 58 -13.24 -10.24 -5.45
C ALA A 58 -13.13 -8.80 -4.92
N TYR A 59 -11.91 -8.25 -4.94
CA TYR A 59 -11.65 -6.87 -4.50
C TYR A 59 -12.13 -5.82 -5.51
N GLY A 60 -12.13 -6.14 -6.80
CA GLY A 60 -12.63 -5.28 -7.87
C GLY A 60 -14.14 -5.40 -8.11
N ASN A 61 -14.88 -6.16 -7.30
CA ASN A 61 -16.31 -6.36 -7.51
C ASN A 61 -17.11 -5.12 -7.09
N VAL A 62 -17.62 -4.40 -8.08
CA VAL A 62 -18.47 -3.20 -7.91
C VAL A 62 -19.96 -3.48 -8.16
N GLN A 63 -20.36 -4.75 -8.25
CA GLN A 63 -21.76 -5.13 -8.47
C GLN A 63 -22.62 -4.83 -7.23
N GLY A 64 -23.80 -4.32 -7.44
CA GLY A 64 -24.76 -4.03 -6.37
C GLY A 64 -24.50 -2.70 -5.63
N LEU A 65 -23.45 -1.95 -5.98
CA LEU A 65 -23.27 -0.60 -5.45
C LEU A 65 -24.38 0.32 -5.94
N ASN A 66 -24.93 1.11 -5.02
CA ASN A 66 -25.93 2.13 -5.31
C ASN A 66 -25.46 3.46 -4.72
N LEU A 67 -24.74 4.24 -5.50
CA LEU A 67 -24.22 5.54 -5.12
C LEU A 67 -25.00 6.64 -5.82
N GLU A 68 -25.20 7.76 -5.15
CA GLU A 68 -25.86 8.91 -5.73
C GLU A 68 -25.02 9.54 -6.84
N LYS A 69 -25.71 10.06 -7.86
CA LYS A 69 -25.07 10.76 -8.98
C LYS A 69 -24.31 12.00 -8.50
N GLY A 70 -23.11 12.17 -8.98
CA GLY A 70 -22.26 13.31 -8.65
C GLY A 70 -21.66 13.29 -7.25
N SER A 71 -21.88 12.21 -6.48
CA SER A 71 -21.26 12.01 -5.17
C SER A 71 -19.74 11.91 -5.24
N SER A 72 -19.07 11.98 -4.11
CA SER A 72 -17.60 11.87 -4.03
C SER A 72 -17.18 10.81 -3.04
N ILE A 73 -16.07 10.16 -3.34
CA ILE A 73 -15.31 9.29 -2.44
C ILE A 73 -13.99 10.01 -2.17
N SER A 74 -13.64 10.17 -0.90
CA SER A 74 -12.37 10.77 -0.49
C SER A 74 -11.38 9.67 -0.10
N ILE A 75 -10.16 9.75 -0.62
CA ILE A 75 -9.04 8.87 -0.27
C ILE A 75 -7.93 9.75 0.28
N ILE A 76 -7.53 9.48 1.52
CA ILE A 76 -6.52 10.25 2.24
C ILE A 76 -5.30 9.36 2.47
N GLY A 77 -4.20 9.68 1.79
CA GLY A 77 -2.91 9.00 1.95
C GLY A 77 -2.05 9.62 3.04
N ARG A 78 -0.89 9.01 3.28
CA ARG A 78 0.17 9.60 4.13
C ARG A 78 1.10 10.51 3.34
N GLY A 79 1.00 10.50 2.00
CA GLY A 79 1.75 11.31 1.07
C GLY A 79 1.21 11.19 -0.35
N SER A 80 1.84 11.91 -1.29
CA SER A 80 1.40 11.95 -2.68
C SER A 80 2.52 11.80 -3.70
N SER A 81 3.78 11.92 -3.28
CA SER A 81 4.93 12.10 -4.18
C SER A 81 5.71 10.82 -4.45
N SER A 82 5.77 9.89 -3.52
CA SER A 82 6.50 8.63 -3.68
C SER A 82 5.89 7.72 -4.75
N ALA A 83 6.66 6.77 -5.25
CA ALA A 83 6.16 5.78 -6.22
C ALA A 83 5.00 4.95 -5.66
N TYR A 84 5.05 4.64 -4.35
CA TYR A 84 3.99 3.92 -3.65
C TYR A 84 2.68 4.70 -3.65
N TRP A 85 2.68 5.95 -3.18
CA TRP A 85 1.45 6.76 -3.12
C TRP A 85 0.90 7.11 -4.50
N LYS A 86 1.75 7.23 -5.52
CA LYS A 86 1.29 7.34 -6.91
C LYS A 86 0.56 6.08 -7.38
N ALA A 87 1.06 4.89 -7.02
CA ALA A 87 0.38 3.64 -7.34
C ALA A 87 -0.97 3.52 -6.63
N VAL A 88 -1.06 3.94 -5.35
CA VAL A 88 -2.33 4.00 -4.60
C VAL A 88 -3.32 4.94 -5.29
N GLN A 89 -2.88 6.12 -5.73
CA GLN A 89 -3.74 7.06 -6.46
C GLN A 89 -4.27 6.47 -7.76
N GLU A 90 -3.42 5.80 -8.54
CA GLU A 90 -3.85 5.17 -9.79
C GLU A 90 -4.83 4.02 -9.54
N GLY A 91 -4.62 3.21 -8.50
CA GLY A 91 -5.57 2.19 -8.07
C GLY A 91 -6.93 2.77 -7.68
N ALA A 92 -6.95 3.85 -6.90
CA ALA A 92 -8.18 4.56 -6.52
C ALA A 92 -8.91 5.15 -7.75
N LYS A 93 -8.18 5.73 -8.70
CA LYS A 93 -8.75 6.24 -9.97
C LYS A 93 -9.40 5.11 -10.77
N GLN A 94 -8.73 3.97 -10.88
CA GLN A 94 -9.27 2.81 -11.58
C GLN A 94 -10.55 2.31 -10.90
N ALA A 95 -10.54 2.16 -9.57
CA ALA A 95 -11.70 1.72 -8.81
C ALA A 95 -12.93 2.63 -9.04
N VAL A 96 -12.75 3.95 -8.99
CA VAL A 96 -13.86 4.90 -9.26
C VAL A 96 -14.29 4.87 -10.73
N ALA A 97 -13.38 4.63 -11.67
CA ALA A 97 -13.73 4.44 -13.07
C ALA A 97 -14.59 3.18 -13.29
N ASP A 98 -14.28 2.09 -12.61
CA ASP A 98 -15.04 0.84 -12.65
C ASP A 98 -16.42 1.00 -12.01
N ILE A 99 -16.51 1.70 -10.88
CA ILE A 99 -17.78 2.09 -10.25
C ILE A 99 -18.65 2.87 -11.23
N ASN A 100 -18.12 3.91 -11.86
CA ASN A 100 -18.85 4.72 -12.82
C ASN A 100 -19.31 3.91 -14.06
N THR A 101 -18.48 3.00 -14.50
CA THR A 101 -18.81 2.11 -15.61
C THR A 101 -19.97 1.18 -15.24
N ASN A 102 -19.90 0.55 -14.05
CA ASN A 102 -20.94 -0.35 -13.54
C ASN A 102 -22.28 0.38 -13.34
N LEU A 103 -22.25 1.59 -12.79
CA LEU A 103 -23.44 2.43 -12.56
C LEU A 103 -23.95 3.11 -13.85
N GLY A 104 -23.19 3.07 -14.94
CA GLY A 104 -23.54 3.74 -16.20
C GLY A 104 -23.46 5.27 -16.13
N TYR A 105 -22.74 5.83 -15.17
CA TYR A 105 -22.66 7.26 -14.93
C TYR A 105 -21.70 7.95 -15.90
N LYS A 106 -22.11 9.10 -16.43
CA LYS A 106 -21.36 9.90 -17.42
C LYS A 106 -21.42 11.40 -17.09
N GLY A 107 -20.42 12.14 -17.53
CA GLY A 107 -20.37 13.59 -17.37
C GLY A 107 -20.47 14.00 -15.90
N ASN A 108 -21.43 14.86 -15.57
CA ASN A 108 -21.63 15.37 -14.21
C ASN A 108 -22.26 14.36 -13.24
N ASP A 109 -22.82 13.25 -13.75
CA ASP A 109 -23.42 12.20 -12.95
C ASP A 109 -22.34 11.28 -12.32
N LYS A 110 -21.11 11.33 -12.80
CA LYS A 110 -20.02 10.49 -12.30
C LYS A 110 -19.77 10.68 -10.80
N VAL A 111 -19.56 9.57 -10.10
CA VAL A 111 -18.92 9.57 -8.78
C VAL A 111 -17.50 10.13 -8.96
N LYS A 112 -17.10 11.03 -8.09
CA LYS A 112 -15.81 11.73 -8.13
C LYS A 112 -14.85 11.09 -7.13
N LEU A 113 -13.59 10.98 -7.51
CA LEU A 113 -12.50 10.70 -6.59
C LEU A 113 -11.89 12.03 -6.13
N VAL A 114 -11.75 12.20 -4.83
CA VAL A 114 -10.86 13.19 -4.23
C VAL A 114 -9.72 12.42 -3.58
N TYR A 115 -8.49 12.73 -3.98
CA TYR A 115 -7.30 12.21 -3.32
C TYR A 115 -6.56 13.36 -2.66
N SER A 116 -6.37 13.23 -1.36
CA SER A 116 -5.69 14.23 -0.52
C SER A 116 -4.59 13.54 0.29
N ALA A 117 -3.55 14.26 0.63
CA ALA A 117 -2.48 13.78 1.48
C ALA A 117 -1.70 14.98 2.03
N PRO A 118 -1.02 14.85 3.17
CA PRO A 118 -0.13 15.87 3.71
C PRO A 118 0.91 16.33 2.69
N GLU A 119 1.25 17.60 2.71
CA GLU A 119 2.30 18.17 1.86
C GLU A 119 3.67 17.55 2.20
N THR A 120 3.96 17.45 3.49
CA THR A 120 5.07 16.65 4.01
C THR A 120 4.55 15.26 4.37
N GLU A 121 5.16 14.22 3.80
CA GLU A 121 4.77 12.84 4.10
C GLU A 121 4.88 12.56 5.59
N ASN A 122 3.84 11.93 6.16
CA ASN A 122 3.70 11.60 7.58
C ASN A 122 3.47 12.80 8.53
N ASP A 123 3.02 13.94 8.03
CA ASP A 123 2.57 15.05 8.88
C ASP A 123 1.19 14.75 9.47
N VAL A 124 1.14 14.55 10.79
CA VAL A 124 -0.07 14.19 11.52
C VAL A 124 -1.08 15.34 11.54
N ASP A 125 -0.62 16.55 11.86
CA ASP A 125 -1.50 17.71 12.01
C ASP A 125 -2.13 18.10 10.67
N ASP A 126 -1.36 18.03 9.58
CA ASP A 126 -1.86 18.29 8.22
C ASP A 126 -2.88 17.21 7.81
N GLN A 127 -2.64 15.92 8.15
CA GLN A 127 -3.62 14.87 7.84
C GLN A 127 -4.93 15.04 8.59
N VAL A 128 -4.91 15.43 9.87
CA VAL A 128 -6.13 15.72 10.66
C VAL A 128 -6.92 16.86 10.02
N ASN A 129 -6.25 17.95 9.63
CA ASN A 129 -6.89 19.09 8.96
C ASN A 129 -7.50 18.67 7.61
N ILE A 130 -6.79 17.86 6.84
CA ILE A 130 -7.29 17.30 5.57
C ILE A 130 -8.57 16.48 5.80
N LEU A 131 -8.58 15.64 6.82
CA LEU A 131 -9.76 14.83 7.13
C LEU A 131 -10.96 15.71 7.51
N ASP A 132 -10.78 16.76 8.32
CA ASP A 132 -11.82 17.74 8.62
C ASP A 132 -12.36 18.39 7.34
N GLU A 133 -11.49 18.82 6.43
CA GLU A 133 -11.91 19.43 5.17
C GLU A 133 -12.67 18.45 4.27
N GLU A 134 -12.25 17.20 4.20
CA GLU A 134 -12.92 16.18 3.40
C GLU A 134 -14.29 15.82 3.99
N LEU A 135 -14.42 15.67 5.31
CA LEU A 135 -15.69 15.41 5.97
C LEU A 135 -16.69 16.56 5.75
N ALA A 136 -16.22 17.81 5.77
CA ALA A 136 -17.06 18.98 5.49
C ALA A 136 -17.67 19.00 4.07
N ARG A 137 -17.15 18.19 3.14
CA ARG A 137 -17.68 18.02 1.78
C ARG A 137 -18.73 16.91 1.68
N TYR A 138 -19.02 16.21 2.78
CA TYR A 138 -19.98 15.10 2.87
C TYR A 138 -19.73 14.01 1.81
N PRO A 139 -18.55 13.37 1.77
CA PRO A 139 -18.29 12.27 0.85
C PRO A 139 -19.18 11.07 1.23
N VAL A 140 -19.48 10.20 0.25
CA VAL A 140 -20.23 8.97 0.52
C VAL A 140 -19.39 7.89 1.22
N ALA A 141 -18.10 8.03 1.21
CA ALA A 141 -17.15 7.21 1.97
C ALA A 141 -15.79 7.92 2.05
N VAL A 142 -15.03 7.60 3.09
CA VAL A 142 -13.62 8.00 3.23
C VAL A 142 -12.76 6.76 3.37
N GLY A 143 -11.69 6.68 2.56
CA GLY A 143 -10.57 5.77 2.79
C GLY A 143 -9.40 6.55 3.36
N ILE A 144 -8.76 6.05 4.41
CA ILE A 144 -7.62 6.71 5.04
C ILE A 144 -6.50 5.74 5.39
N ALA A 145 -5.27 6.14 5.07
CA ALA A 145 -4.06 5.54 5.63
C ALA A 145 -3.56 6.46 6.75
N ALA A 146 -3.88 6.13 7.99
CA ALA A 146 -3.58 7.00 9.11
C ALA A 146 -2.07 7.15 9.35
N VAL A 147 -1.60 8.36 9.58
CA VAL A 147 -0.20 8.63 9.95
C VAL A 147 0.05 8.22 11.41
N ASP A 148 -0.93 8.47 12.25
CA ASP A 148 -0.93 8.14 13.67
C ASP A 148 -2.23 7.40 13.99
N SER A 149 -2.14 6.29 14.73
CA SER A 149 -3.27 5.37 14.95
C SER A 149 -4.43 6.00 15.70
N GLY A 150 -4.20 6.99 16.55
CA GLY A 150 -5.20 7.63 17.41
C GLY A 150 -5.51 9.09 17.06
N ALA A 151 -4.69 9.76 16.24
CA ALA A 151 -4.81 11.20 16.04
C ALA A 151 -6.14 11.67 15.42
N CYS A 152 -6.82 10.80 14.67
CA CYS A 152 -8.05 11.11 13.95
C CYS A 152 -9.34 10.67 14.66
N GLU A 153 -9.29 10.24 15.92
CA GLU A 153 -10.48 9.69 16.63
C GLU A 153 -11.68 10.64 16.64
N VAL A 154 -11.44 11.93 16.89
CA VAL A 154 -12.52 12.95 16.92
C VAL A 154 -13.18 13.07 15.55
N GLN A 155 -12.41 13.03 14.47
CA GLN A 155 -12.90 13.10 13.11
C GLN A 155 -13.66 11.84 12.72
N PHE A 156 -13.23 10.68 13.22
CA PHE A 156 -13.93 9.43 13.00
C PHE A 156 -15.27 9.39 13.73
N ASP A 157 -15.34 9.91 14.96
CA ASP A 157 -16.62 10.09 15.67
C ASP A 157 -17.55 11.00 14.89
N LEU A 158 -17.05 12.12 14.38
CA LEU A 158 -17.82 13.05 13.56
C LEU A 158 -18.31 12.39 12.26
N ALA A 159 -17.48 11.58 11.61
CA ALA A 159 -17.87 10.82 10.43
C ALA A 159 -19.01 9.84 10.76
N ALA A 160 -18.87 9.09 11.86
CA ALA A 160 -19.88 8.14 12.32
C ALA A 160 -21.23 8.82 12.64
N GLU A 161 -21.23 9.97 13.33
CA GLU A 161 -22.42 10.78 13.61
C GLU A 161 -23.13 11.26 12.33
N ASN A 162 -22.38 11.50 11.27
CA ASN A 162 -22.89 11.94 9.97
C ASN A 162 -23.17 10.78 8.99
N GLY A 163 -22.99 9.53 9.44
CA GLY A 163 -23.23 8.35 8.61
C GLY A 163 -22.24 8.19 7.45
N ILE A 164 -21.04 8.76 7.57
CA ILE A 164 -19.96 8.65 6.58
C ILE A 164 -19.10 7.44 6.96
N PRO A 165 -19.10 6.35 6.18
CA PRO A 165 -18.29 5.18 6.47
C PRO A 165 -16.80 5.47 6.26
N ILE A 166 -15.98 5.00 7.21
CA ILE A 166 -14.51 5.06 7.14
C ILE A 166 -13.97 3.66 6.84
N VAL A 167 -13.08 3.58 5.87
CA VAL A 167 -12.27 2.40 5.57
C VAL A 167 -10.81 2.78 5.81
N ALA A 168 -10.14 2.09 6.72
CA ALA A 168 -8.70 2.25 6.90
C ALA A 168 -7.94 1.34 5.93
N PHE A 169 -6.78 1.80 5.46
CA PHE A 169 -5.90 0.99 4.62
C PHE A 169 -4.43 1.28 4.90
N ASP A 170 -3.54 0.38 4.50
CA ASP A 170 -2.08 0.48 4.64
C ASP A 170 -1.60 0.52 6.08
N SER A 171 -1.75 1.65 6.78
CA SER A 171 -1.22 1.85 8.14
C SER A 171 -2.25 1.73 9.26
N GLY A 172 -3.52 1.64 8.94
CA GLY A 172 -4.56 1.34 9.92
C GLY A 172 -4.84 2.45 10.96
N THR A 173 -5.67 2.10 11.93
CA THR A 173 -6.05 2.95 13.08
C THR A 173 -6.58 2.06 14.20
N ASP A 174 -6.46 2.51 15.45
CA ASP A 174 -7.00 1.82 16.63
C ASP A 174 -8.51 2.06 16.83
N TYR A 175 -9.12 2.94 16.04
CA TYR A 175 -10.53 3.27 16.14
C TYR A 175 -11.43 2.08 15.78
N GLN A 176 -12.34 1.72 16.71
CA GLN A 176 -13.09 0.47 16.63
C GLN A 176 -14.31 0.50 15.68
N ASN A 177 -14.75 1.67 15.26
CA ASN A 177 -15.98 1.81 14.46
C ASN A 177 -15.70 2.03 12.97
N ILE A 178 -14.51 1.68 12.47
CA ILE A 178 -14.24 1.65 11.03
C ILE A 178 -15.00 0.48 10.38
N VAL A 179 -15.41 0.67 9.12
CA VAL A 179 -16.16 -0.37 8.38
C VAL A 179 -15.27 -1.56 8.01
N SER A 180 -14.03 -1.28 7.66
CA SER A 180 -13.05 -2.30 7.25
C SER A 180 -11.63 -1.75 7.36
N MET A 181 -10.68 -2.66 7.61
CA MET A 181 -9.25 -2.45 7.52
C MET A 181 -8.71 -3.30 6.37
N ILE A 182 -7.85 -2.70 5.53
CA ILE A 182 -7.22 -3.36 4.40
C ILE A 182 -5.73 -3.10 4.47
N ASP A 183 -4.98 -4.04 4.99
CA ASP A 183 -3.55 -3.91 5.20
C ASP A 183 -2.79 -5.23 4.93
N THR A 184 -1.50 -5.18 5.17
CA THR A 184 -0.63 -6.37 5.24
C THR A 184 -0.75 -6.98 6.63
N ASP A 185 -0.71 -8.31 6.75
CA ASP A 185 -0.42 -8.97 8.04
C ASP A 185 1.03 -8.63 8.43
N ASN A 186 1.19 -7.45 9.05
CA ASN A 186 2.47 -6.85 9.35
C ASN A 186 3.26 -7.67 10.37
N THR A 187 2.58 -8.24 11.35
CA THR A 187 3.19 -9.10 12.37
C THR A 187 3.80 -10.34 11.74
N THR A 188 3.05 -11.08 10.91
CA THR A 188 3.55 -12.29 10.23
C THR A 188 4.64 -11.95 9.20
N ALA A 189 4.50 -10.85 8.47
CA ALA A 189 5.51 -10.41 7.51
C ALA A 189 6.84 -10.11 8.19
N ALA A 190 6.80 -9.40 9.33
CA ALA A 190 7.99 -9.07 10.11
C ALA A 190 8.61 -10.30 10.79
N ALA A 191 7.82 -11.22 11.33
CA ALA A 191 8.30 -12.48 11.86
C ALA A 191 9.04 -13.29 10.77
N THR A 192 8.48 -13.33 9.56
CA THR A 192 9.14 -13.98 8.41
C THR A 192 10.48 -13.32 8.07
N ALA A 193 10.55 -12.00 8.12
CA ALA A 193 11.79 -11.26 7.87
C ALA A 193 12.83 -11.53 8.95
N ALA A 194 12.43 -11.56 10.22
CA ALA A 194 13.29 -11.88 11.36
C ALA A 194 13.90 -13.29 11.23
N SER A 195 13.06 -14.29 10.99
CA SER A 195 13.51 -15.67 10.80
C SER A 195 14.52 -15.80 9.64
N LYS A 196 14.24 -15.16 8.50
CA LYS A 196 15.18 -15.16 7.36
C LYS A 196 16.50 -14.44 7.68
N LEU A 197 16.46 -13.33 8.40
CA LEU A 197 17.67 -12.63 8.82
C LEU A 197 18.49 -13.47 9.79
N CYS A 198 17.88 -14.01 10.86
CA CYS A 198 18.55 -14.84 11.83
C CYS A 198 19.23 -16.04 11.19
N ASN A 199 18.54 -16.75 10.29
CA ASN A 199 19.14 -17.83 9.50
C ASN A 199 20.36 -17.35 8.67
N SER A 200 20.26 -16.17 8.06
CA SER A 200 21.32 -15.64 7.19
C SER A 200 22.61 -15.28 7.95
N ILE A 201 22.48 -14.92 9.23
CA ILE A 201 23.63 -14.60 10.11
C ILE A 201 24.11 -15.81 10.92
N GLY A 202 23.55 -17.01 10.68
CA GLY A 202 23.94 -18.25 11.38
C GLY A 202 23.35 -18.35 12.79
N GLU A 203 22.17 -17.79 13.01
CA GLU A 203 21.39 -17.88 14.26
C GLU A 203 22.14 -17.43 15.52
N SER A 204 23.07 -16.49 15.36
CA SER A 204 23.86 -15.95 16.49
C SER A 204 24.39 -14.56 16.16
N GLY A 205 24.29 -13.63 17.14
CA GLY A 205 24.83 -12.28 16.99
C GLY A 205 23.92 -11.19 17.54
N GLN A 206 24.19 -9.96 17.09
CA GLN A 206 23.39 -8.79 17.44
C GLN A 206 22.85 -8.13 16.20
N ILE A 207 21.62 -7.65 16.26
CA ILE A 207 20.95 -6.93 15.19
C ILE A 207 20.43 -5.58 15.69
N LEU A 208 20.41 -4.60 14.80
CA LEU A 208 19.75 -3.33 14.98
C LEU A 208 18.48 -3.35 14.14
N VAL A 209 17.36 -2.97 14.72
CA VAL A 209 16.09 -2.75 14.02
C VAL A 209 15.96 -1.26 13.74
N ILE A 210 15.64 -0.90 12.50
CA ILE A 210 15.28 0.47 12.11
C ILE A 210 13.81 0.43 11.69
N ALA A 211 12.95 0.93 12.56
CA ALA A 211 11.52 1.03 12.32
C ALA A 211 11.19 2.30 11.52
N HIS A 212 10.13 2.24 10.75
CA HIS A 212 9.70 3.33 9.88
C HIS A 212 9.30 4.59 10.69
N ASP A 213 8.46 4.40 11.69
CA ASP A 213 8.02 5.44 12.63
C ASP A 213 7.59 4.79 13.95
N SER A 214 7.24 5.61 14.94
CA SER A 214 6.78 5.20 16.27
C SER A 214 5.27 5.37 16.49
N LYS A 215 4.48 5.66 15.45
CA LYS A 215 3.09 6.14 15.59
C LYS A 215 2.07 5.35 14.78
N SER A 216 2.50 4.72 13.68
CA SER A 216 1.59 3.98 12.82
C SER A 216 1.44 2.53 13.27
N THR A 217 0.21 2.03 13.23
CA THR A 217 -0.11 0.63 13.55
C THR A 217 0.77 -0.35 12.76
N SER A 218 0.98 -0.11 11.47
CA SER A 218 1.80 -0.98 10.64
C SER A 218 3.28 -1.02 11.04
N SER A 219 3.85 0.09 11.54
CA SER A 219 5.22 0.13 12.04
C SER A 219 5.34 -0.62 13.37
N GLU A 220 4.40 -0.38 14.27
CA GLU A 220 4.35 -1.03 15.58
C GLU A 220 4.19 -2.56 15.46
N GLU A 221 3.27 -3.04 14.62
CA GLU A 221 3.05 -4.45 14.36
C GLU A 221 4.28 -5.13 13.75
N ARG A 222 5.01 -4.45 12.83
CA ARG A 222 6.26 -4.97 12.26
C ARG A 222 7.37 -5.05 13.30
N GLU A 223 7.52 -4.04 14.13
CA GLU A 223 8.48 -4.07 15.22
C GLU A 223 8.20 -5.21 16.18
N GLN A 224 6.96 -5.30 16.66
CA GLN A 224 6.55 -6.34 17.60
C GLN A 224 6.72 -7.75 17.00
N GLY A 225 6.25 -7.95 15.76
CA GLY A 225 6.37 -9.24 15.08
C GLY A 225 7.81 -9.69 14.90
N PHE A 226 8.70 -8.75 14.54
CA PHE A 226 10.12 -9.01 14.37
C PHE A 226 10.79 -9.38 15.69
N VAL A 227 10.60 -8.57 16.74
CA VAL A 227 11.21 -8.76 18.05
C VAL A 227 10.74 -10.07 18.68
N GLN A 228 9.43 -10.33 18.68
CA GLN A 228 8.85 -11.54 19.24
C GLN A 228 9.37 -12.82 18.55
N GLU A 229 9.54 -12.78 17.23
CA GLU A 229 10.11 -13.91 16.48
C GLU A 229 11.54 -14.20 16.92
N VAL A 230 12.39 -13.15 17.00
CA VAL A 230 13.79 -13.31 17.46
C VAL A 230 13.84 -13.87 18.87
N GLU A 231 13.11 -13.27 19.82
CA GLU A 231 13.11 -13.70 21.23
C GLU A 231 12.65 -15.14 21.41
N LYS A 232 11.68 -15.57 20.63
CA LYS A 232 11.06 -16.88 20.76
C LYS A 232 11.86 -17.99 20.10
N ASN A 233 12.41 -17.74 18.92
CA ASN A 233 12.93 -18.80 18.05
C ASN A 233 14.46 -18.75 17.87
N ASP A 234 15.12 -17.61 18.16
CA ASP A 234 16.54 -17.38 17.93
C ASP A 234 17.28 -16.94 19.22
N PRO A 235 17.39 -17.79 20.26
CA PRO A 235 17.85 -17.39 21.60
C PRO A 235 19.31 -16.91 21.67
N ASN A 236 20.11 -17.13 20.62
CA ASN A 236 21.48 -16.65 20.53
C ASN A 236 21.61 -15.36 19.70
N VAL A 237 20.49 -14.82 19.22
CA VAL A 237 20.41 -13.52 18.54
C VAL A 237 19.80 -12.50 19.51
N THR A 238 20.39 -11.33 19.56
CA THR A 238 19.90 -10.24 20.42
C THR A 238 19.52 -9.04 19.57
N VAL A 239 18.32 -8.51 19.73
CA VAL A 239 17.97 -7.17 19.24
C VAL A 239 18.64 -6.16 20.17
N ALA A 240 19.75 -5.57 19.71
CA ALA A 240 20.58 -4.69 20.53
C ALA A 240 19.95 -3.31 20.72
N GLU A 241 19.37 -2.76 19.65
CA GLU A 241 18.70 -1.46 19.66
C GLU A 241 17.58 -1.44 18.65
N ILE A 242 16.59 -0.57 18.87
CA ILE A 242 15.51 -0.25 17.94
C ILE A 242 15.53 1.26 17.76
N TRP A 243 15.60 1.70 16.51
CA TRP A 243 15.55 3.10 16.13
C TRP A 243 14.30 3.38 15.30
N HIS A 244 13.60 4.47 15.63
CA HIS A 244 12.50 4.98 14.82
C HIS A 244 12.98 6.17 13.98
N LEU A 245 12.63 6.20 12.69
CA LEU A 245 13.15 7.26 11.79
C LEU A 245 12.63 8.64 12.14
N ASP A 246 11.40 8.75 12.62
CA ASP A 246 10.82 10.01 13.11
C ASP A 246 11.53 10.57 14.35
N ASP A 247 12.10 9.73 15.21
CA ASP A 247 12.93 10.13 16.34
C ASP A 247 14.32 10.60 15.90
N LEU A 248 14.84 10.09 14.80
CA LEU A 248 16.16 10.47 14.28
C LEU A 248 16.15 11.86 13.65
N ASP A 249 15.09 12.22 12.94
CA ASP A 249 14.93 13.55 12.35
C ASP A 249 14.83 14.64 13.41
N ALA A 250 14.25 14.32 14.58
CA ALA A 250 14.19 15.25 15.72
C ALA A 250 15.55 15.50 16.39
N ARG A 251 16.59 14.70 16.11
CA ARG A 251 17.94 14.79 16.66
C ARG A 251 18.97 15.44 15.73
N SER A 252 18.60 15.71 14.49
CA SER A 252 19.44 16.35 13.48
C SER A 252 19.25 17.86 13.46
#